data_9df2cece15dfcb4d12b3c2b324a9dce1
#
_entry.id   9df2cece15dfcb4d12b3c2b324a9dce1
#
_cell.length_a   1.000
_cell.length_b   1.000
_cell.length_c   1.000
_cell.angle_alpha   90.00
_cell.angle_beta   90.00
_cell.angle_gamma   90.00
#
_symmetry.space_group_name_H-M   'P 1'
#
loop_
_entity.id
_entity.type
_entity.pdbx_description
1 polymer ?
#
loop_
_entity_poly.entity_id
_entity_poly.type
_entity_poly.pdbx_seq_one_letter_code
_entity_poly.pdbx_strand_id
1 'polypeptide(L)'
;MLFVTRGHEDRIGEQVYGVPDLVVEVTSAHSRETDYGEKMGEYERAGVMEYWVVDPEEGTISVYVLREEGYKLLGRWEKGQLARSEVLGGFEVAVGDVLEANNRKGER
;
A
#
# COMPACT_ATOMS: atom_id res chain seq x y z
N MET A 1 -0.79 -5.87 -6.54
CA MET A 1 -1.77 -5.05 -5.80
C MET A 1 -2.46 -5.87 -4.73
N LEU A 2 -2.67 -5.30 -3.59
CA LEU A 2 -3.31 -5.96 -2.47
C LEU A 2 -4.34 -5.04 -1.84
N PHE A 3 -5.54 -5.58 -1.60
CA PHE A 3 -6.60 -4.84 -0.91
C PHE A 3 -6.82 -5.45 0.46
N VAL A 4 -6.91 -4.60 1.47
CA VAL A 4 -7.18 -5.02 2.84
C VAL A 4 -8.40 -4.28 3.34
N THR A 5 -9.35 -5.02 3.88
CA THR A 5 -10.59 -4.46 4.41
C THR A 5 -10.80 -4.98 5.82
N ARG A 6 -10.95 -4.05 6.76
CA ARG A 6 -11.11 -4.35 8.17
C ARG A 6 -12.59 -4.50 8.52
N GLY A 7 -12.88 -5.45 9.40
CA GLY A 7 -14.23 -5.58 9.93
C GLY A 7 -15.26 -6.12 8.97
N HIS A 8 -14.82 -6.77 7.89
CA HIS A 8 -15.73 -7.31 6.89
C HIS A 8 -15.57 -8.80 6.69
N GLU A 9 -15.02 -9.48 7.67
CA GLU A 9 -14.76 -10.92 7.59
C GLU A 9 -16.05 -11.72 7.44
N ASP A 10 -17.12 -11.20 7.96
CA ASP A 10 -18.43 -11.84 7.85
C ASP A 10 -18.95 -11.87 6.42
N ARG A 11 -18.28 -11.17 5.52
CA ARG A 11 -18.67 -11.12 4.14
C ARG A 11 -17.82 -11.99 3.22
N ILE A 12 -16.99 -12.81 3.82
CA ILE A 12 -16.17 -13.73 3.05
C ILE A 12 -17.07 -14.65 2.25
N GLY A 13 -16.79 -14.76 0.96
CA GLY A 13 -17.59 -15.58 0.07
C GLY A 13 -18.67 -14.80 -0.65
N GLU A 14 -18.94 -13.58 -0.24
CA GLU A 14 -19.88 -12.71 -0.91
C GLU A 14 -19.11 -11.70 -1.75
N GLN A 15 -19.79 -11.14 -2.71
CA GLN A 15 -19.21 -10.08 -3.48
C GLN A 15 -19.14 -8.84 -2.61
N VAL A 16 -17.94 -8.32 -2.46
CA VAL A 16 -17.73 -7.14 -1.61
C VAL A 16 -17.93 -5.89 -2.44
N TYR A 17 -18.92 -5.10 -2.05
CA TYR A 17 -19.18 -3.83 -2.70
C TYR A 17 -18.73 -2.74 -1.78
N GLY A 18 -17.61 -2.42 -1.67
CA GLY A 18 -17.14 -1.39 -0.79
C GLY A 18 -15.72 -1.04 -1.13
N VAL A 19 -15.24 -0.04 -0.49
CA VAL A 19 -13.90 0.45 -0.67
C VAL A 19 -13.01 -0.27 0.34
N PRO A 20 -11.90 -0.85 -0.08
CA PRO A 20 -10.99 -1.45 0.88
C PRO A 20 -10.40 -0.38 1.79
N ASP A 21 -10.02 -0.76 3.01
CA ASP A 21 -9.41 0.17 3.95
C ASP A 21 -7.98 0.49 3.59
N LEU A 22 -7.32 -0.43 2.91
CA LEU A 22 -5.90 -0.30 2.59
C LEU A 22 -5.61 -0.96 1.24
N VAL A 23 -4.81 -0.28 0.43
CA VAL A 23 -4.37 -0.79 -0.87
C VAL A 23 -2.85 -0.76 -0.92
N VAL A 24 -2.24 -1.82 -1.42
CA VAL A 24 -0.80 -1.89 -1.61
C VAL A 24 -0.52 -2.06 -3.10
N GLU A 25 0.28 -1.17 -3.65
CA GLU A 25 0.74 -1.28 -5.04
C GLU A 25 2.25 -1.48 -5.05
N VAL A 26 2.70 -2.38 -5.90
CA VAL A 26 4.13 -2.57 -6.13
C VAL A 26 4.45 -1.83 -7.42
N THR A 27 5.29 -0.83 -7.33
CA THR A 27 5.58 0.02 -8.49
C THR A 27 6.88 -0.40 -9.18
N SER A 28 7.07 0.11 -10.39
CA SER A 28 8.26 -0.14 -11.18
C SER A 28 8.60 1.13 -11.94
N ALA A 29 9.71 1.12 -12.67
CA ALA A 29 10.09 2.27 -13.48
C ALA A 29 8.99 2.64 -14.48
N HIS A 30 8.28 1.64 -14.98
CA HIS A 30 7.22 1.86 -15.97
C HIS A 30 5.94 2.41 -15.37
N SER A 31 5.64 2.07 -14.13
CA SER A 31 4.36 2.44 -13.51
C SER A 31 4.48 3.48 -12.41
N ARG A 32 5.72 3.90 -12.09
CA ARG A 32 5.93 4.81 -10.96
C ARG A 32 5.11 6.09 -11.07
N GLU A 33 5.13 6.71 -12.22
CA GLU A 33 4.39 7.95 -12.43
C GLU A 33 2.89 7.74 -12.23
N THR A 34 2.36 6.66 -12.76
CA THR A 34 0.95 6.32 -12.61
C THR A 34 0.61 6.01 -11.16
N ASP A 35 1.45 5.22 -10.49
CA ASP A 35 1.18 4.79 -9.11
C ASP A 35 1.25 5.94 -8.12
N TYR A 36 2.14 6.89 -8.32
CA TYR A 36 2.23 8.05 -7.44
C TYR A 36 1.33 9.20 -7.87
N GLY A 37 0.73 9.12 -9.05
CA GLY A 37 -0.12 10.18 -9.57
C GLY A 37 -1.55 9.73 -9.78
N GLU A 38 -1.82 9.20 -10.95
CA GLU A 38 -3.18 8.85 -11.36
C GLU A 38 -3.87 7.86 -10.44
N LYS A 39 -3.19 6.76 -10.13
CA LYS A 39 -3.78 5.75 -9.25
C LYS A 39 -4.00 6.28 -7.85
N MET A 40 -3.04 7.04 -7.33
CA MET A 40 -3.18 7.64 -6.01
C MET A 40 -4.41 8.54 -5.97
N GLY A 41 -4.62 9.33 -7.02
CA GLY A 41 -5.80 10.18 -7.11
C GLY A 41 -7.09 9.40 -7.17
N GLU A 42 -7.09 8.28 -7.87
CA GLU A 42 -8.27 7.42 -7.97
C GLU A 42 -8.65 6.82 -6.62
N TYR A 43 -7.65 6.31 -5.90
CA TYR A 43 -7.89 5.72 -4.57
C TYR A 43 -8.33 6.79 -3.58
N GLU A 44 -7.78 7.98 -3.70
CA GLU A 44 -8.16 9.11 -2.85
C GLU A 44 -9.63 9.45 -3.06
N ARG A 45 -10.05 9.57 -4.31
CA ARG A 45 -11.45 9.88 -4.63
C ARG A 45 -12.40 8.77 -4.19
N ALA A 46 -11.92 7.54 -4.22
CA ALA A 46 -12.71 6.40 -3.79
C ALA A 46 -12.83 6.29 -2.28
N GLY A 47 -12.01 7.02 -1.53
CA GLY A 47 -12.06 7.00 -0.09
C GLY A 47 -11.23 5.91 0.58
N VAL A 48 -10.23 5.38 -0.12
CA VAL A 48 -9.31 4.40 0.47
C VAL A 48 -8.50 5.08 1.55
N MET A 49 -8.60 4.57 2.78
CA MET A 49 -8.01 5.23 3.94
C MET A 49 -6.49 5.23 3.94
N GLU A 50 -5.88 4.19 3.38
CA GLU A 50 -4.43 4.08 3.42
C GLU A 50 -3.92 3.47 2.12
N TYR A 51 -2.86 4.06 1.58
CA TYR A 51 -2.30 3.64 0.30
C TYR A 51 -0.80 3.43 0.47
N TRP A 52 -0.35 2.22 0.16
CA TRP A 52 1.05 1.82 0.27
C TRP A 52 1.65 1.68 -1.12
N VAL A 53 2.85 2.21 -1.29
CA VAL A 53 3.60 2.03 -2.53
C VAL A 53 4.91 1.35 -2.20
N VAL A 54 5.07 0.11 -2.69
CA VAL A 54 6.30 -0.65 -2.56
C VAL A 54 7.11 -0.41 -3.82
N ASP A 55 8.32 0.12 -3.64
CA ASP A 55 9.19 0.46 -4.77
C ASP A 55 10.48 -0.34 -4.68
N PRO A 56 10.56 -1.48 -5.37
CA PRO A 56 11.75 -2.34 -5.29
C PRO A 56 13.00 -1.69 -5.87
N GLU A 57 12.84 -0.82 -6.86
CA GLU A 57 14.00 -0.16 -7.48
C GLU A 57 14.62 0.87 -6.56
N GLU A 58 13.79 1.64 -5.88
CA GLU A 58 14.27 2.61 -4.91
C GLU A 58 14.54 1.97 -3.55
N GLY A 59 14.02 0.78 -3.33
CA GLY A 59 14.18 0.07 -2.08
C GLY A 59 13.37 0.68 -0.96
N THR A 60 12.18 1.20 -1.27
CA THR A 60 11.37 1.91 -0.27
C THR A 60 9.94 1.41 -0.22
N ILE A 61 9.31 1.65 0.92
CA ILE A 61 7.86 1.52 1.06
C ILE A 61 7.36 2.87 1.58
N SER A 62 6.44 3.46 0.85
CA SER A 62 5.80 4.72 1.25
C SER A 62 4.37 4.43 1.67
N VAL A 63 3.92 5.07 2.75
CA VAL A 63 2.56 4.90 3.24
C VAL A 63 1.89 6.26 3.28
N TYR A 64 0.74 6.36 2.63
CA TYR A 64 -0.07 7.57 2.59
C TYR A 64 -1.38 7.31 3.31
N VAL A 65 -1.81 8.26 4.10
CA VAL A 65 -3.04 8.16 4.88
C VAL A 65 -3.98 9.25 4.44
N LEU A 66 -5.25 8.89 4.27
CA LEU A 66 -6.26 9.84 3.82
C LEU A 66 -6.66 10.79 4.94
N ARG A 67 -6.53 12.08 4.66
CA ARG A 67 -6.93 13.17 5.55
C ARG A 67 -7.97 14.01 4.82
N GLU A 68 -8.48 15.02 5.48
CA GLU A 68 -9.49 15.92 4.87
C GLU A 68 -8.99 16.57 3.59
N GLU A 69 -7.72 16.90 3.54
CA GLU A 69 -7.14 17.59 2.40
C GLU A 69 -6.56 16.65 1.34
N GLY A 70 -6.72 15.35 1.53
CA GLY A 70 -6.17 14.35 0.64
C GLY A 70 -5.12 13.50 1.33
N TYR A 71 -4.43 12.68 0.56
CA TYR A 71 -3.40 11.81 1.12
C TYR A 71 -2.22 12.60 1.67
N LYS A 72 -1.78 12.19 2.85
CA LYS A 72 -0.57 12.73 3.46
C LYS A 72 0.40 11.59 3.71
N LEU A 73 1.66 11.84 3.47
CA LEU A 73 2.69 10.82 3.67
C LEU A 73 2.86 10.56 5.17
N LEU A 74 2.56 9.32 5.59
CA LEU A 74 2.79 8.91 6.96
C LEU A 74 4.28 8.64 7.17
N GLY A 75 4.90 8.00 6.19
CA GLY A 75 6.33 7.74 6.23
C GLY A 75 6.81 7.07 4.97
N ARG A 76 8.11 7.14 4.77
CA ARG A 76 8.79 6.41 3.71
C ARG A 76 9.97 5.70 4.36
N TRP A 77 9.97 4.40 4.26
CA TRP A 77 10.97 3.57 4.94
C TRP A 77 11.76 2.78 3.92
N GLU A 78 13.02 2.54 4.24
CA GLU A 78 13.88 1.78 3.37
C GLU A 78 14.39 0.53 4.09
N LYS A 79 15.17 -0.27 3.38
CA LYS A 79 15.70 -1.51 3.90
C LYS A 79 16.39 -1.26 5.26
N GLY A 80 16.08 -2.11 6.22
CA GLY A 80 16.57 -1.94 7.59
C GLY A 80 15.58 -1.27 8.50
N GLN A 81 14.47 -0.79 7.95
CA GLN A 81 13.44 -0.11 8.71
C GLN A 81 12.11 -0.87 8.67
N LEU A 82 11.20 -0.49 9.53
CA LEU A 82 9.86 -1.08 9.58
C LEU A 82 8.85 -0.08 9.05
N ALA A 83 8.14 -0.48 8.00
CA ALA A 83 7.03 0.31 7.50
C ALA A 83 5.82 0.00 8.37
N ARG A 84 5.01 0.99 8.65
CA ARG A 84 3.88 0.79 9.56
C ARG A 84 2.58 1.35 9.01
N SER A 85 1.49 0.72 9.47
CA SER A 85 0.15 1.12 9.11
C SER A 85 -0.48 1.95 10.24
N GLU A 86 -1.27 2.93 9.88
CA GLU A 86 -2.08 3.66 10.84
C GLU A 86 -3.45 2.99 10.95
N VAL A 87 -4.02 2.61 9.80
CA VAL A 87 -5.35 1.99 9.75
C VAL A 87 -5.36 0.65 10.47
N LEU A 88 -4.30 -0.15 10.27
CA LEU A 88 -4.15 -1.43 10.96
C LEU A 88 -3.20 -1.21 12.13
N GLY A 89 -3.70 -0.60 13.19
CA GLY A 89 -2.87 -0.22 14.33
C GLY A 89 -1.99 -1.36 14.83
N GLY A 90 -0.72 -1.10 14.94
CA GLY A 90 0.25 -2.09 15.38
C GLY A 90 0.82 -2.95 14.28
N PHE A 91 0.30 -2.85 13.05
CA PHE A 91 0.83 -3.63 11.93
C PHE A 91 2.09 -2.99 11.38
N GLU A 92 3.16 -3.76 11.34
CA GLU A 92 4.45 -3.32 10.82
C GLU A 92 5.06 -4.43 9.98
N VAL A 93 5.81 -4.05 8.95
CA VAL A 93 6.55 -5.02 8.15
C VAL A 93 7.96 -4.51 7.93
N ALA A 94 8.91 -5.44 7.93
CA ALA A 94 10.29 -5.11 7.62
C ALA A 94 10.40 -4.88 6.12
N VAL A 95 10.84 -3.70 5.74
CA VAL A 95 10.95 -3.32 4.33
C VAL A 95 11.82 -4.32 3.57
N GLY A 96 12.93 -4.73 4.16
CA GLY A 96 13.84 -5.70 3.54
C GLY A 96 13.16 -7.02 3.20
N ASP A 97 12.30 -7.49 4.09
CA ASP A 97 11.59 -8.75 3.88
C ASP A 97 10.62 -8.67 2.70
N VAL A 98 9.92 -7.55 2.59
CA VAL A 98 8.98 -7.35 1.49
C VAL A 98 9.70 -7.27 0.16
N LEU A 99 10.80 -6.52 0.11
CA LEU A 99 11.58 -6.38 -1.11
C LEU A 99 12.22 -7.69 -1.53
N GLU A 100 12.71 -8.46 -0.56
CA GLU A 100 13.33 -9.75 -0.83
C GLU A 100 12.32 -10.75 -1.38
N ALA A 101 11.12 -10.77 -0.81
CA ALA A 101 10.05 -11.63 -1.30
C ALA A 101 9.71 -11.30 -2.75
N ASN A 102 9.68 -10.01 -3.08
CA ASN A 102 9.41 -9.57 -4.45
C ASN A 102 10.53 -10.00 -5.40
N ASN A 103 11.78 -9.92 -4.96
CA ASN A 103 12.92 -10.35 -5.76
C ASN A 103 12.88 -11.84 -6.07
N ARG A 104 12.52 -12.66 -5.08
CA ARG A 104 12.40 -14.09 -5.28
C ARG A 104 11.40 -14.42 -6.37
N LYS A 105 10.32 -13.69 -6.40
CA LYS A 105 9.32 -13.85 -7.45
C LYS A 105 9.92 -13.52 -8.81
N GLY A 106 10.75 -12.51 -8.87
CA GLY A 106 11.37 -12.07 -10.09
C GLY A 106 12.43 -13.03 -10.64
N GLU A 107 12.93 -13.90 -9.80
CA GLU A 107 13.98 -14.84 -10.18
C GLU A 107 13.48 -16.04 -10.96
N ARG A 108 12.21 -16.21 -11.05
CA ARG A 108 11.64 -17.34 -11.78
C ARG A 108 11.41 -17.06 -13.26
#